data_e195faf3c8823ed36bd770740ddc6579
#
_entry.id   e195faf3c8823ed36bd770740ddc6579
#
_cell.length_a   1.000
_cell.length_b   1.000
_cell.length_c   1.000
_cell.angle_alpha   90.00
_cell.angle_beta   90.00
_cell.angle_gamma   90.00
#
_symmetry.space_group_name_H-M   'P 1'
#
loop_
_entity.id
_entity.type
_entity.pdbx_description
1 polymer ?
#
loop_
_entity_poly.entity_id
_entity_poly.type
_entity_poly.pdbx_seq_one_letter_code
_entity_poly.pdbx_strand_id
1 'polypeptide(L)' 'MITVTMVYWKGEQCWLGRLLEHPGVMTQGETVEELEEHLRDAFRLLVLDDVPPEARVKPLEI' A
#
# COMPACT_ATOMS: atom_id res chain seq x y z
N MET A 1 -8.58 -4.11 12.02
CA MET A 1 -7.84 -3.06 11.30
C MET A 1 -6.46 -3.57 10.90
N ILE A 2 -6.09 -3.37 9.65
CA ILE A 2 -4.78 -3.80 9.16
C ILE A 2 -3.83 -2.61 9.19
N THR A 3 -2.68 -2.79 9.82
CA THR A 3 -1.65 -1.76 9.87
C THR A 3 -0.48 -2.19 9.01
N VAL A 4 -0.10 -1.33 8.07
CA VAL A 4 1.05 -1.57 7.20
C VAL A 4 2.02 -0.41 7.35
N THR A 5 3.28 -0.67 7.04
CA THR A 5 4.35 0.30 7.19
C THR A 5 4.72 0.88 5.83
N MET A 6 4.66 2.20 5.74
CA MET A 6 5.04 2.91 4.52
C MET A 6 6.51 3.29 4.61
N VAL A 7 7.27 2.89 3.59
CA VAL A 7 8.66 3.32 3.42
C VAL A 7 8.66 4.35 2.30
N TYR A 8 9.14 5.55 2.58
CA TYR A 8 9.05 6.61 1.60
C TYR A 8 10.31 7.47 1.57
N TRP A 9 10.55 8.09 0.43
CA TRP A 9 11.71 8.95 0.24
C TRP A 9 11.40 9.99 -0.82
N LYS A 10 12.16 11.07 -0.81
CA LYS A 10 12.00 12.14 -1.78
C LYS A 10 12.82 11.83 -3.03
N GLY A 11 12.15 11.73 -4.17
CA GLY A 11 12.79 11.64 -5.47
C GLY A 11 13.09 13.01 -6.05
N GLU A 12 13.42 13.05 -7.32
CA GLU A 12 13.78 14.31 -7.97
C GLU A 12 12.59 15.26 -8.13
N GLN A 13 11.42 14.72 -8.42
CA GLN A 13 10.22 15.52 -8.70
C GLN A 13 9.04 15.20 -7.81
N CYS A 14 9.08 14.11 -7.10
CA CYS A 14 7.94 13.66 -6.30
C CYS A 14 8.41 12.80 -5.15
N TRP A 15 7.48 12.50 -4.26
CA TRP A 15 7.70 11.54 -3.20
C TRP A 15 7.40 10.14 -3.71
N LEU A 16 8.27 9.21 -3.36
CA LEU A 16 8.09 7.80 -3.71
C LEU A 16 7.87 7.00 -2.44
N GLY A 17 7.08 5.95 -2.55
CA GLY A 17 6.80 5.13 -1.39
C GLY A 17 6.35 3.75 -1.76
N ARG A 18 6.54 2.83 -0.83
CA ARG A 18 6.06 1.46 -0.96
C ARG A 18 5.72 0.92 0.41
N LEU A 19 5.01 -0.19 0.43
CA LEU A 19 4.68 -0.85 1.67
C LEU A 19 5.75 -1.87 2.01
N LEU A 20 6.24 -1.82 3.23
CA LEU A 20 7.27 -2.75 3.70
C LEU A 20 6.77 -4.19 3.65
N GLU A 21 5.54 -4.41 4.08
CA GLU A 21 4.91 -5.73 4.12
C GLU A 21 4.48 -6.24 2.75
N HIS A 22 4.33 -5.33 1.79
CA HIS A 22 3.88 -5.65 0.44
C HIS A 22 4.73 -4.89 -0.58
N PRO A 23 5.97 -5.36 -0.83
CA PRO A 23 6.91 -4.60 -1.66
C PRO A 23 6.44 -4.35 -3.09
N GLY A 24 5.46 -5.13 -3.56
CA GLY A 24 4.88 -4.90 -4.88
C GLY A 24 3.98 -3.68 -4.95
N VAL A 25 3.54 -3.14 -3.80
CA VAL A 25 2.71 -1.94 -3.77
C VAL A 25 3.62 -0.73 -3.67
N MET A 26 3.76 -0.02 -4.78
CA MET A 26 4.62 1.15 -4.88
C MET A 26 3.92 2.23 -5.68
N THR A 27 4.03 3.47 -5.24
CA THR A 27 3.43 4.59 -5.93
C THR A 27 4.19 5.88 -5.63
N GLN A 28 3.67 7.00 -6.14
CA GLN A 28 4.28 8.30 -5.97
C GLN A 28 3.21 9.36 -5.69
N GLY A 29 3.64 10.50 -5.20
CA GLY A 29 2.76 11.64 -4.96
C GLY A 29 3.57 12.92 -4.85
N GLU A 30 2.91 14.04 -5.04
CA GLU A 30 3.57 15.35 -4.95
C GLU A 30 3.84 15.76 -3.50
N THR A 31 3.04 15.23 -2.58
CA THR A 31 3.21 15.44 -1.14
C THR A 31 3.16 14.10 -0.43
N VAL A 32 3.60 14.08 0.83
CA VAL A 32 3.54 12.86 1.63
C VAL A 32 2.09 12.45 1.86
N GLU A 33 1.20 13.40 2.07
CA GLU A 33 -0.21 13.11 2.27
C GLU A 33 -0.84 12.48 1.03
N GLU A 34 -0.49 13.00 -0.14
CA GLU A 34 -0.98 12.43 -1.40
C GLU A 34 -0.41 11.03 -1.62
N LEU A 35 0.87 10.85 -1.28
CA LEU A 35 1.50 9.53 -1.36
C LEU A 35 0.79 8.52 -0.48
N GLU A 36 0.43 8.91 0.74
CA GLU A 36 -0.31 8.03 1.65
C GLU A 36 -1.66 7.61 1.06
N GLU A 37 -2.37 8.55 0.46
CA GLU A 37 -3.65 8.25 -0.19
C GLU A 37 -3.47 7.26 -1.32
N HIS A 38 -2.47 7.49 -2.16
CA HIS A 38 -2.21 6.62 -3.30
C HIS A 38 -1.82 5.21 -2.84
N LEU A 39 -1.04 5.11 -1.76
CA LEU A 39 -0.67 3.81 -1.21
C LEU A 39 -1.88 3.07 -0.63
N ARG A 40 -2.78 3.79 0.04
CA ARG A 40 -4.00 3.17 0.55
C ARG A 40 -4.85 2.63 -0.59
N ASP A 41 -5.01 3.42 -1.65
CA ASP A 41 -5.80 2.99 -2.81
C ASP A 41 -5.17 1.78 -3.49
N ALA A 42 -3.86 1.81 -3.68
CA ALA A 42 -3.15 0.70 -4.30
C ALA A 42 -3.27 -0.57 -3.47
N PHE A 43 -3.17 -0.44 -2.15
CA PHE A 43 -3.33 -1.58 -1.25
C PHE A 43 -4.74 -2.15 -1.31
N ARG A 44 -5.75 -1.28 -1.33
CA ARG A 44 -7.15 -1.72 -1.43
C ARG A 44 -7.40 -2.47 -2.73
N LEU A 45 -6.88 -1.96 -3.84
CA LEU A 45 -7.02 -2.61 -5.12
C LEU A 45 -6.35 -3.98 -5.13
N LEU A 46 -5.15 -4.07 -4.54
CA LEU A 46 -4.43 -5.32 -4.46
C LEU A 46 -5.19 -6.37 -3.65
N VAL A 47 -5.73 -5.96 -2.50
CA VAL A 47 -6.39 -6.90 -1.58
C VAL A 47 -7.81 -7.22 -2.01
N LEU A 48 -8.53 -6.24 -2.56
CA LEU A 48 -9.96 -6.39 -2.85
C LEU A 48 -10.27 -6.84 -4.27
N ASP A 49 -9.43 -6.46 -5.23
CA ASP A 49 -9.66 -6.84 -6.62
C ASP A 49 -9.38 -8.31 -6.90
N ASP A 50 -8.38 -8.86 -6.21
CA ASP A 50 -7.93 -10.22 -6.48
C ASP A 50 -8.66 -11.28 -5.66
N VAL A 51 -9.57 -10.87 -4.80
CA VAL A 51 -10.30 -11.82 -3.96
C VAL A 51 -11.80 -11.62 -4.10
N PRO A 52 -12.58 -12.72 -4.00
CA PRO A 52 -14.03 -12.60 -4.05
C PRO A 52 -14.58 -11.93 -2.80
N PRO A 53 -15.80 -11.35 -2.90
CA PRO A 53 -16.40 -10.64 -1.77
C PRO A 53 -16.59 -11.50 -0.52
N GLU A 54 -16.76 -12.81 -0.69
CA GLU A 54 -16.94 -13.73 0.42
C GLU A 54 -15.63 -14.20 1.06
N ALA A 55 -14.49 -13.72 0.54
CA ALA A 55 -13.20 -14.12 1.07
C ALA A 55 -13.03 -13.67 2.52
N ARG A 56 -12.30 -14.45 3.27
CA ARG A 56 -12.02 -14.17 4.68
C ARG A 56 -10.53 -14.03 4.91
N VAL A 57 -10.20 -13.27 5.94
CA VAL A 57 -8.81 -13.00 6.29
C VAL A 57 -8.54 -13.58 7.67
N LYS A 58 -7.42 -14.27 7.80
CA LYS A 58 -6.96 -14.71 9.11
C LYS A 58 -5.43 -14.71 9.13
N PRO A 59 -4.83 -14.53 10.30
CA PRO A 59 -3.38 -14.60 10.42
C PRO A 59 -2.89 -16.03 10.16
N LEU A 60 -1.74 -16.13 9.54
CA LEU A 60 -1.11 -17.42 9.25
C LEU A 60 0.32 -17.37 9.75
N GLU A 61 0.67 -18.30 10.62
CA GLU A 61 2.05 -18.46 11.07
C GLU A 61 2.79 -19.41 10.16
N ILE A 62 3.99 -19.01 9.78
CA ILE A 62 4.83 -19.84 8.91
C ILE A 62 6.07 -20.29 9.62
#